data_afb411ed4b2dc5aba5fb1f953088e39c
#
_entry.id   afb411ed4b2dc5aba5fb1f953088e39c
#
_cell.length_a   1.000
_cell.length_b   1.000
_cell.length_c   1.000
_cell.angle_alpha   90.00
_cell.angle_beta   90.00
_cell.angle_gamma   90.00
#
_symmetry.space_group_name_H-M   'P 1'
#
loop_
_entity.id
_entity.type
_entity.pdbx_description
1 polymer ?
#
loop_
_entity_poly.entity_id
_entity_poly.type
_entity_poly.pdbx_seq_one_letter_code
_entity_poly.pdbx_strand_id
1 'polypeptide(L)'
;MRYVVIGAGAVGGTIAARLHAAGREVVAVARGAHLDAIREHGLRLDTPDGSTTHPVEAVSTVAEARPTPDDVAILAVKSQDTPPPLAALLKAAPGITVACAQNGVANERLAARRTDRVQAMLVILPAEHYEPGVVVASSSPVPGVLDVGRFPSGVDATTEAIVADLTAAGFSSRADPDVMAAKYGKLLTNLANAVDAICGLDDPDAPRLVEAATAEGHAVLAAAGITARTGDDDRVRREGIITERPVAGATRRGSSSWQSLRRGSGSIEARYLNGEIVALGAAHRIATPVNTELMRVAEEMAAAGEQPASRSGADLL
;
A
#
# COMPACT_ATOMS: atom_id res chain seq x y z
N MET A 1 -6.87 -6.39 -20.80
CA MET A 1 -7.68 -5.67 -19.81
C MET A 1 -7.13 -4.26 -19.71
N ARG A 2 -7.99 -3.24 -19.57
CA ARG A 2 -7.57 -1.85 -19.33
C ARG A 2 -7.58 -1.56 -17.84
N TYR A 3 -6.59 -0.79 -17.38
CA TYR A 3 -6.43 -0.44 -15.97
C TYR A 3 -6.52 1.05 -15.72
N VAL A 4 -7.30 1.46 -14.72
CA VAL A 4 -7.34 2.83 -14.22
C VAL A 4 -6.65 2.85 -12.86
N VAL A 5 -5.40 3.33 -12.80
CA VAL A 5 -4.61 3.37 -11.57
C VAL A 5 -4.86 4.69 -10.86
N ILE A 6 -5.54 4.64 -9.72
CA ILE A 6 -5.92 5.81 -8.94
C ILE A 6 -4.86 6.05 -7.85
N GLY A 7 -3.99 7.02 -8.11
CA GLY A 7 -2.80 7.33 -7.31
C GLY A 7 -1.53 6.75 -7.92
N ALA A 8 -0.79 7.56 -8.67
CA ALA A 8 0.45 7.19 -9.35
C ALA A 8 1.71 7.37 -8.46
N GLY A 9 1.59 7.25 -7.14
CA GLY A 9 2.72 7.27 -6.20
C GLY A 9 3.58 6.00 -6.27
N ALA A 10 4.38 5.74 -5.24
CA ALA A 10 5.33 4.61 -5.20
C ALA A 10 4.73 3.27 -5.68
N VAL A 11 3.62 2.84 -5.07
CA VAL A 11 2.96 1.56 -5.41
C VAL A 11 2.25 1.67 -6.76
N GLY A 12 1.31 2.62 -6.89
CA GLY A 12 0.48 2.72 -8.09
C GLY A 12 1.28 3.09 -9.34
N GLY A 13 2.28 3.97 -9.23
CA GLY A 13 3.15 4.33 -10.34
C GLY A 13 4.02 3.15 -10.80
N THR A 14 4.58 2.36 -9.87
CA THR A 14 5.32 1.14 -10.23
C THR A 14 4.41 0.12 -10.93
N ILE A 15 3.19 -0.10 -10.43
CA ILE A 15 2.22 -0.99 -11.07
C ILE A 15 1.85 -0.46 -12.48
N ALA A 16 1.57 0.84 -12.61
CA ALA A 16 1.21 1.46 -13.88
C ALA A 16 2.33 1.33 -14.94
N ALA A 17 3.58 1.66 -14.56
CA ALA A 17 4.72 1.55 -15.45
C ALA A 17 4.95 0.10 -15.92
N ARG A 18 4.87 -0.86 -15.01
CA ARG A 18 5.10 -2.27 -15.32
C ARG A 18 3.98 -2.89 -16.16
N LEU A 19 2.71 -2.58 -15.87
CA LEU A 19 1.58 -3.02 -16.70
C LEU A 19 1.65 -2.41 -18.10
N HIS A 20 2.02 -1.13 -18.21
CA HIS A 20 2.23 -0.48 -19.51
C HIS A 20 3.38 -1.16 -20.29
N ALA A 21 4.51 -1.46 -19.63
CA ALA A 21 5.62 -2.19 -20.24
C ALA A 21 5.23 -3.58 -20.74
N ALA A 22 4.26 -4.23 -20.09
CA ALA A 22 3.68 -5.51 -20.50
C ALA A 22 2.60 -5.38 -21.59
N GLY A 23 2.44 -4.19 -22.18
CA GLY A 23 1.49 -3.94 -23.27
C GLY A 23 0.03 -3.83 -22.82
N ARG A 24 -0.23 -3.56 -21.52
CA ARG A 24 -1.58 -3.28 -21.05
C ARG A 24 -1.93 -1.81 -21.25
N GLU A 25 -3.19 -1.53 -21.57
CA GLU A 25 -3.70 -0.16 -21.58
C GLU A 25 -3.84 0.34 -20.14
N VAL A 26 -3.18 1.46 -19.82
CA VAL A 26 -3.14 2.01 -18.47
C VAL A 26 -3.39 3.51 -18.51
N VAL A 27 -4.30 3.97 -17.67
CA VAL A 27 -4.50 5.39 -17.39
C VAL A 27 -4.22 5.64 -15.91
N ALA A 28 -3.30 6.55 -15.61
CA ALA A 28 -2.93 6.92 -14.25
C ALA A 28 -3.64 8.20 -13.80
N VAL A 29 -4.29 8.18 -12.64
CA VAL A 29 -4.84 9.38 -12.02
C VAL A 29 -3.81 9.93 -11.03
N ALA A 30 -3.27 11.11 -11.33
CA ALA A 30 -2.24 11.79 -10.55
C ALA A 30 -2.58 13.27 -10.32
N ARG A 31 -1.80 13.99 -9.51
CA ARG A 31 -2.07 15.39 -9.14
C ARG A 31 -0.79 16.23 -9.14
N GLY A 32 -0.96 17.56 -9.33
CA GLY A 32 0.10 18.56 -9.17
C GLY A 32 1.33 18.27 -10.01
N ALA A 33 2.50 18.65 -9.52
CA ALA A 33 3.75 18.52 -10.24
C ALA A 33 4.06 17.09 -10.74
N HIS A 34 3.56 16.06 -10.03
CA HIS A 34 3.73 14.68 -10.46
C HIS A 34 2.93 14.38 -11.75
N LEU A 35 1.68 14.85 -11.83
CA LEU A 35 0.88 14.75 -13.05
C LEU A 35 1.52 15.48 -14.21
N ASP A 36 1.98 16.72 -13.96
CA ASP A 36 2.57 17.58 -14.99
C ASP A 36 3.83 16.92 -15.57
N ALA A 37 4.69 16.39 -14.72
CA ALA A 37 5.91 15.70 -15.13
C ALA A 37 5.62 14.40 -15.92
N ILE A 38 4.60 13.61 -15.51
CA ILE A 38 4.20 12.42 -16.28
C ILE A 38 3.67 12.79 -17.65
N ARG A 39 2.87 13.85 -17.76
CA ARG A 39 2.33 14.33 -19.05
C ARG A 39 3.43 14.83 -19.99
N GLU A 40 4.43 15.49 -19.45
CA GLU A 40 5.50 16.11 -20.24
C GLU A 40 6.57 15.08 -20.64
N HIS A 41 6.94 14.19 -19.72
CA HIS A 41 8.12 13.34 -19.90
C HIS A 41 7.81 11.83 -19.85
N GLY A 42 6.59 11.43 -19.53
CA GLY A 42 6.23 10.05 -19.20
C GLY A 42 6.55 9.68 -17.74
N LEU A 43 6.10 8.51 -17.31
CA LEU A 43 6.38 7.97 -15.98
C LEU A 43 7.72 7.23 -15.97
N ARG A 44 8.71 7.76 -15.26
CA ARG A 44 10.02 7.13 -15.10
C ARG A 44 9.97 6.12 -13.95
N LEU A 45 10.41 4.90 -14.24
CA LEU A 45 10.63 3.84 -13.26
C LEU A 45 12.13 3.58 -13.14
N ASP A 46 12.69 3.85 -11.97
CA ASP A 46 14.05 3.55 -11.61
C ASP A 46 14.11 2.23 -10.84
N THR A 47 15.03 1.34 -11.23
CA THR A 47 15.24 0.03 -10.61
C THR A 47 16.73 -0.22 -10.42
N PRO A 48 17.16 -1.24 -9.66
CA PRO A 48 18.56 -1.63 -9.56
C PRO A 48 19.20 -1.99 -10.93
N ASP A 49 18.39 -2.35 -11.91
CA ASP A 49 18.86 -2.77 -13.23
C ASP A 49 18.85 -1.64 -14.26
N GLY A 50 18.42 -0.44 -13.88
CA GLY A 50 18.39 0.75 -14.72
C GLY A 50 17.08 1.52 -14.65
N SER A 51 17.00 2.58 -15.45
CA SER A 51 15.85 3.47 -15.56
C SER A 51 15.12 3.28 -16.88
N THR A 52 13.80 3.26 -16.84
CA THR A 52 12.93 3.21 -18.03
C THR A 52 11.85 4.27 -17.93
N THR A 53 11.48 4.86 -19.06
CA THR A 53 10.38 5.83 -19.12
C THR A 53 9.24 5.27 -19.95
N HIS A 54 8.03 5.40 -19.41
CA HIS A 54 6.80 4.84 -19.98
C HIS A 54 5.83 5.96 -20.29
N PRO A 55 5.34 6.08 -21.54
CA PRO A 55 4.34 7.07 -21.93
C PRO A 55 2.95 6.67 -21.44
N VAL A 56 2.79 6.54 -20.13
CA VAL A 56 1.51 6.23 -19.48
C VAL A 56 0.61 7.45 -19.60
N GLU A 57 -0.62 7.26 -20.11
CA GLU A 57 -1.64 8.32 -20.09
C GLU A 57 -1.90 8.75 -18.64
N ALA A 58 -1.80 10.05 -18.35
CA ALA A 58 -2.00 10.60 -17.02
C ALA A 58 -3.05 11.71 -17.01
N VAL A 59 -4.00 11.61 -16.10
CA VAL A 59 -5.14 12.51 -15.95
C VAL A 59 -5.28 13.02 -14.52
N SER A 60 -5.97 14.17 -14.35
CA SER A 60 -6.09 14.80 -13.04
C SER A 60 -7.24 14.22 -12.22
N THR A 61 -8.25 13.65 -12.86
CA THR A 61 -9.47 13.17 -12.22
C THR A 61 -9.88 11.80 -12.75
N VAL A 62 -10.63 11.07 -11.95
CA VAL A 62 -11.24 9.80 -12.37
C VAL A 62 -12.16 9.97 -13.57
N ALA A 63 -12.88 11.11 -13.66
CA ALA A 63 -13.78 11.38 -14.77
C ALA A 63 -13.03 11.55 -16.11
N GLU A 64 -11.86 12.19 -16.09
CA GLU A 64 -11.00 12.31 -17.27
C GLU A 64 -10.46 10.95 -17.75
N ALA A 65 -10.26 9.99 -16.84
CA ALA A 65 -9.86 8.63 -17.20
C ALA A 65 -10.94 7.87 -17.97
N ARG A 66 -12.19 8.36 -17.97
CA ARG A 66 -13.34 7.75 -18.66
C ARG A 66 -13.46 6.25 -18.40
N PRO A 67 -13.54 5.83 -17.10
CA PRO A 67 -13.62 4.43 -16.75
C PRO A 67 -14.90 3.80 -17.28
N THR A 68 -14.83 2.51 -17.60
CA THR A 68 -15.97 1.68 -18.03
C THR A 68 -16.15 0.50 -17.06
N PRO A 69 -17.31 -0.18 -17.06
CA PRO A 69 -17.52 -1.38 -16.24
C PRO A 69 -16.59 -2.56 -16.58
N ASP A 70 -15.98 -2.55 -17.77
CA ASP A 70 -15.06 -3.60 -18.24
C ASP A 70 -13.61 -3.35 -17.81
N ASP A 71 -13.33 -2.18 -17.25
CA ASP A 71 -12.02 -1.83 -16.72
C ASP A 71 -11.79 -2.41 -15.31
N VAL A 72 -10.53 -2.43 -14.90
CA VAL A 72 -10.14 -2.65 -13.51
C VAL A 72 -9.55 -1.36 -12.94
N ALA A 73 -10.16 -0.85 -11.88
CA ALA A 73 -9.62 0.29 -11.14
C ALA A 73 -8.70 -0.21 -10.01
N ILE A 74 -7.43 0.20 -10.02
CA ILE A 74 -6.48 -0.09 -8.96
C ILE A 74 -6.41 1.13 -8.03
N LEU A 75 -6.92 0.99 -6.80
CA LEU A 75 -6.78 2.00 -5.76
C LEU A 75 -5.39 1.91 -5.13
N ALA A 76 -4.59 2.94 -5.30
CA ALA A 76 -3.23 3.05 -4.77
C ALA A 76 -2.96 4.43 -4.13
N VAL A 77 -4.00 5.20 -3.85
CA VAL A 77 -3.92 6.41 -3.01
C VAL A 77 -3.72 6.01 -1.55
N LYS A 78 -3.26 6.94 -0.72
CA LYS A 78 -3.26 6.76 0.74
C LYS A 78 -4.67 6.47 1.25
N SER A 79 -4.80 5.67 2.30
CA SER A 79 -6.10 5.21 2.81
C SER A 79 -7.04 6.36 3.18
N GLN A 80 -6.52 7.45 3.75
CA GLN A 80 -7.30 8.66 4.06
C GLN A 80 -7.84 9.38 2.82
N ASP A 81 -7.21 9.20 1.68
CA ASP A 81 -7.58 9.84 0.40
C ASP A 81 -8.53 8.97 -0.44
N THR A 82 -8.91 7.77 0.01
CA THR A 82 -9.72 6.81 -0.76
C THR A 82 -11.16 7.23 -1.00
N PRO A 83 -11.89 7.84 -0.03
CA PRO A 83 -13.34 8.03 -0.20
C PRO A 83 -13.75 8.89 -1.41
N PRO A 84 -13.12 10.05 -1.71
CA PRO A 84 -13.53 10.88 -2.85
C PRO A 84 -13.32 10.20 -4.21
N PRO A 85 -12.13 9.66 -4.56
CA PRO A 85 -11.94 9.02 -5.86
C PRO A 85 -12.74 7.74 -6.02
N LEU A 86 -12.97 6.96 -4.95
CA LEU A 86 -13.85 5.79 -5.00
C LEU A 86 -15.29 6.20 -5.33
N ALA A 87 -15.81 7.26 -4.70
CA ALA A 87 -17.15 7.76 -5.00
C ALA A 87 -17.26 8.25 -6.46
N ALA A 88 -16.26 8.98 -6.94
CA ALA A 88 -16.21 9.45 -8.32
C ALA A 88 -16.14 8.28 -9.32
N LEU A 89 -15.36 7.24 -9.01
CA LEU A 89 -15.20 6.04 -9.81
C LEU A 89 -16.53 5.30 -9.98
N LEU A 90 -17.20 4.99 -8.87
CA LEU A 90 -18.46 4.23 -8.90
C LEU A 90 -19.61 5.02 -9.50
N LYS A 91 -19.55 6.36 -9.47
CA LYS A 91 -20.49 7.23 -10.19
C LYS A 91 -20.23 7.20 -11.69
N ALA A 92 -18.94 7.22 -12.12
CA ALA A 92 -18.56 7.26 -13.53
C ALA A 92 -18.74 5.89 -14.21
N ALA A 93 -18.44 4.81 -13.52
CA ALA A 93 -18.52 3.44 -14.02
C ALA A 93 -19.18 2.49 -13.00
N PRO A 94 -20.52 2.51 -12.87
CA PRO A 94 -21.21 1.56 -12.03
C PRO A 94 -20.88 0.11 -12.45
N GLY A 95 -20.47 -0.74 -11.49
CA GLY A 95 -20.11 -2.13 -11.75
C GLY A 95 -18.65 -2.37 -12.18
N ILE A 96 -17.80 -1.33 -12.19
CA ILE A 96 -16.36 -1.51 -12.38
C ILE A 96 -15.74 -2.37 -11.26
N THR A 97 -14.75 -3.19 -11.59
CA THR A 97 -13.97 -3.92 -10.58
C THR A 97 -13.00 -2.98 -9.87
N VAL A 98 -12.99 -3.02 -8.55
CA VAL A 98 -12.11 -2.22 -7.68
C VAL A 98 -11.07 -3.12 -7.03
N ALA A 99 -9.80 -2.97 -7.38
CA ALA A 99 -8.68 -3.68 -6.77
C ALA A 99 -7.96 -2.76 -5.78
N CYS A 100 -7.97 -3.13 -4.49
CA CYS A 100 -7.35 -2.34 -3.41
C CYS A 100 -5.87 -2.71 -3.27
N ALA A 101 -4.97 -1.90 -3.88
CA ALA A 101 -3.52 -2.06 -3.82
C ALA A 101 -2.90 -1.19 -2.70
N GLN A 102 -3.50 -1.18 -1.54
CA GLN A 102 -3.13 -0.34 -0.41
C GLN A 102 -2.73 -1.20 0.80
N ASN A 103 -1.85 -0.66 1.64
CA ASN A 103 -1.56 -1.26 2.94
C ASN A 103 -2.79 -1.21 3.86
N GLY A 104 -2.78 -2.01 4.90
CA GLY A 104 -3.91 -2.15 5.81
C GLY A 104 -5.05 -2.98 5.20
N VAL A 105 -6.22 -2.92 5.82
CA VAL A 105 -7.38 -3.77 5.55
C VAL A 105 -8.71 -3.00 5.52
N ALA A 106 -8.65 -1.67 5.62
CA ALA A 106 -9.84 -0.82 5.70
C ALA A 106 -10.45 -0.52 4.33
N ASN A 107 -9.64 -0.47 3.28
CA ASN A 107 -10.06 0.00 1.96
C ASN A 107 -11.00 -0.98 1.26
N GLU A 108 -10.79 -2.28 1.43
CA GLU A 108 -11.68 -3.33 0.92
C GLU A 108 -13.07 -3.23 1.54
N ARG A 109 -13.15 -3.04 2.86
CA ARG A 109 -14.44 -2.83 3.56
C ARG A 109 -15.13 -1.55 3.13
N LEU A 110 -14.35 -0.48 2.88
CA LEU A 110 -14.89 0.79 2.39
C LEU A 110 -15.48 0.62 0.98
N ALA A 111 -14.78 -0.06 0.09
CA ALA A 111 -15.25 -0.34 -1.27
C ALA A 111 -16.46 -1.29 -1.27
N ALA A 112 -16.44 -2.35 -0.47
CA ALA A 112 -17.49 -3.35 -0.39
C ALA A 112 -18.84 -2.83 0.15
N ARG A 113 -18.84 -1.70 0.83
CA ARG A 113 -20.10 -0.99 1.19
C ARG A 113 -20.82 -0.38 0.00
N ARG A 114 -20.19 -0.34 -1.18
CA ARG A 114 -20.68 0.39 -2.36
C ARG A 114 -20.70 -0.46 -3.64
N THR A 115 -19.94 -1.55 -3.69
CA THR A 115 -19.88 -2.49 -4.81
C THR A 115 -19.49 -3.87 -4.29
N ASP A 116 -19.97 -4.92 -4.97
CA ASP A 116 -19.64 -6.33 -4.71
C ASP A 116 -18.42 -6.80 -5.52
N ARG A 117 -17.91 -5.98 -6.46
CA ARG A 117 -16.77 -6.29 -7.33
C ARG A 117 -15.46 -5.76 -6.75
N VAL A 118 -15.11 -6.24 -5.54
CA VAL A 118 -13.90 -5.83 -4.84
C VAL A 118 -12.88 -6.96 -4.86
N GLN A 119 -11.66 -6.62 -5.32
CA GLN A 119 -10.47 -7.45 -5.25
C GLN A 119 -9.54 -6.86 -4.18
N ALA A 120 -9.07 -7.68 -3.27
CA ALA A 120 -8.04 -7.33 -2.32
C ALA A 120 -6.67 -7.71 -2.89
N MET A 121 -5.66 -6.88 -2.66
CA MET A 121 -4.31 -7.13 -3.12
C MET A 121 -3.33 -7.05 -1.95
N LEU A 122 -2.61 -8.15 -1.69
CA LEU A 122 -1.44 -8.12 -0.83
C LEU A 122 -0.31 -7.40 -1.58
N VAL A 123 0.21 -6.32 -1.01
CA VAL A 123 1.26 -5.52 -1.63
C VAL A 123 2.54 -5.64 -0.82
N ILE A 124 3.55 -6.36 -1.34
CA ILE A 124 4.91 -6.38 -0.84
C ILE A 124 5.79 -5.82 -1.95
N LEU A 125 5.94 -4.51 -1.95
CA LEU A 125 6.58 -3.76 -3.02
C LEU A 125 7.49 -2.68 -2.39
N PRO A 126 8.81 -2.92 -2.31
CA PRO A 126 9.78 -1.93 -1.88
C PRO A 126 9.88 -0.81 -2.91
N ALA A 127 9.08 0.23 -2.76
CA ALA A 127 9.00 1.34 -3.69
C ALA A 127 8.95 2.68 -2.98
N GLU A 128 9.42 3.72 -3.70
CA GLU A 128 9.54 5.09 -3.23
C GLU A 128 9.08 6.07 -4.31
N HIS A 129 8.69 7.26 -3.89
CA HIS A 129 8.34 8.36 -4.77
C HIS A 129 8.70 9.66 -4.07
N TYR A 130 9.74 10.32 -4.53
CA TYR A 130 10.24 11.59 -4.00
C TYR A 130 10.23 12.70 -5.04
N GLU A 131 10.49 12.37 -6.31
CA GLU A 131 10.57 13.32 -7.41
C GLU A 131 9.33 13.24 -8.30
N PRO A 132 8.77 14.38 -8.74
CA PRO A 132 7.70 14.40 -9.72
C PRO A 132 8.05 13.59 -10.99
N GLY A 133 7.13 12.78 -11.47
CA GLY A 133 7.32 11.95 -12.66
C GLY A 133 8.15 10.67 -12.44
N VAL A 134 8.71 10.45 -11.24
CA VAL A 134 9.63 9.34 -10.97
C VAL A 134 9.10 8.44 -9.87
N VAL A 135 9.13 7.13 -10.09
CA VAL A 135 8.93 6.11 -9.06
C VAL A 135 10.15 5.17 -9.03
N VAL A 136 10.50 4.71 -7.84
CA VAL A 136 11.65 3.84 -7.61
C VAL A 136 11.16 2.51 -7.07
N ALA A 137 11.58 1.39 -7.67
CA ALA A 137 11.34 0.05 -7.14
C ALA A 137 12.69 -0.59 -6.83
N SER A 138 12.95 -0.85 -5.54
CA SER A 138 14.28 -1.26 -5.06
C SER A 138 14.54 -2.76 -5.12
N SER A 139 13.55 -3.58 -5.49
CA SER A 139 13.73 -5.04 -5.64
C SER A 139 13.88 -5.44 -7.11
N SER A 140 14.81 -6.34 -7.38
CA SER A 140 15.11 -6.86 -8.72
C SER A 140 15.64 -8.30 -8.63
N PRO A 141 15.35 -9.19 -9.61
CA PRO A 141 14.61 -8.95 -10.87
C PRO A 141 13.09 -8.84 -10.71
N VAL A 142 12.54 -9.27 -9.59
CA VAL A 142 11.11 -9.18 -9.28
C VAL A 142 10.88 -7.91 -8.46
N PRO A 143 10.09 -6.92 -8.96
CA PRO A 143 9.90 -5.66 -8.26
C PRO A 143 9.12 -5.82 -6.97
N GLY A 144 8.25 -6.83 -6.87
CA GLY A 144 7.41 -7.06 -5.70
C GLY A 144 6.50 -8.27 -5.82
N VAL A 145 5.82 -8.57 -4.70
CA VAL A 145 4.75 -9.56 -4.61
C VAL A 145 3.41 -8.83 -4.58
N LEU A 146 2.49 -9.24 -5.47
CA LEU A 146 1.13 -8.70 -5.57
C LEU A 146 0.14 -9.87 -5.69
N ASP A 147 -0.21 -10.51 -4.57
CA ASP A 147 -1.20 -11.59 -4.57
C ASP A 147 -2.62 -11.01 -4.52
N VAL A 148 -3.54 -11.57 -5.28
CA VAL A 148 -4.88 -11.02 -5.48
C VAL A 148 -5.95 -12.06 -5.14
N GLY A 149 -7.03 -11.63 -4.51
CA GLY A 149 -8.21 -12.43 -4.26
C GLY A 149 -9.45 -11.56 -4.09
N ARG A 150 -10.62 -12.16 -4.16
CA ARG A 150 -11.87 -11.45 -3.88
C ARG A 150 -11.97 -11.04 -2.42
N PHE A 151 -12.63 -9.92 -2.18
CA PHE A 151 -13.06 -9.55 -0.83
C PHE A 151 -14.53 -10.02 -0.61
N PRO A 152 -14.87 -10.65 0.55
CA PRO A 152 -13.98 -10.92 1.68
C PRO A 152 -13.07 -12.15 1.48
N SER A 153 -13.38 -13.04 0.54
CA SER A 153 -12.61 -14.26 0.22
C SER A 153 -12.98 -14.82 -1.14
N GLY A 154 -12.15 -15.73 -1.65
CA GLY A 154 -12.38 -16.45 -2.90
C GLY A 154 -11.57 -15.92 -4.07
N VAL A 155 -11.78 -16.55 -5.22
CA VAL A 155 -11.14 -16.28 -6.51
C VAL A 155 -12.21 -16.34 -7.60
N ASP A 156 -12.13 -15.46 -8.59
CA ASP A 156 -12.98 -15.47 -9.78
C ASP A 156 -12.16 -15.24 -11.06
N ALA A 157 -12.82 -15.28 -12.21
CA ALA A 157 -12.15 -15.05 -13.49
C ALA A 157 -11.45 -13.68 -13.58
N THR A 158 -11.97 -12.65 -12.89
CA THR A 158 -11.33 -11.33 -12.83
C THR A 158 -10.06 -11.39 -12.00
N THR A 159 -10.06 -12.09 -10.86
CA THR A 159 -8.84 -12.34 -10.06
C THR A 159 -7.75 -12.99 -10.90
N GLU A 160 -8.10 -14.08 -11.62
CA GLU A 160 -7.17 -14.82 -12.48
C GLU A 160 -6.58 -13.93 -13.59
N ALA A 161 -7.42 -13.11 -14.21
CA ALA A 161 -6.98 -12.20 -15.26
C ALA A 161 -6.03 -11.10 -14.73
N ILE A 162 -6.32 -10.52 -13.55
CA ILE A 162 -5.43 -9.54 -12.90
C ILE A 162 -4.08 -10.19 -12.57
N VAL A 163 -4.10 -11.41 -12.01
CA VAL A 163 -2.88 -12.16 -11.67
C VAL A 163 -2.04 -12.45 -12.91
N ALA A 164 -2.66 -12.87 -14.01
CA ALA A 164 -1.98 -13.11 -15.28
C ALA A 164 -1.31 -11.84 -15.81
N ASP A 165 -2.00 -10.68 -15.74
CA ASP A 165 -1.48 -9.40 -16.19
C ASP A 165 -0.32 -8.90 -15.30
N LEU A 166 -0.44 -9.02 -13.98
CA LEU A 166 0.62 -8.67 -13.03
C LEU A 166 1.86 -9.57 -13.21
N THR A 167 1.65 -10.87 -13.45
CA THR A 167 2.74 -11.82 -13.72
C THR A 167 3.44 -11.47 -15.03
N ALA A 168 2.71 -11.16 -16.10
CA ALA A 168 3.26 -10.68 -17.36
C ALA A 168 4.01 -9.35 -17.20
N ALA A 169 3.61 -8.51 -16.25
CA ALA A 169 4.29 -7.27 -15.87
C ALA A 169 5.54 -7.51 -14.98
N GLY A 170 5.89 -8.77 -14.68
CA GLY A 170 7.09 -9.17 -13.96
C GLY A 170 6.96 -9.17 -12.43
N PHE A 171 5.77 -8.98 -11.88
CA PHE A 171 5.53 -9.19 -10.46
C PHE A 171 5.42 -10.69 -10.14
N SER A 172 5.77 -11.06 -8.90
CA SER A 172 5.34 -12.35 -8.37
C SER A 172 3.90 -12.21 -7.91
N SER A 173 2.96 -12.81 -8.66
CA SER A 173 1.53 -12.70 -8.38
C SER A 173 0.88 -14.08 -8.41
N ARG A 174 -0.06 -14.32 -7.51
CA ARG A 174 -0.90 -15.52 -7.51
C ARG A 174 -2.32 -15.17 -7.07
N ALA A 175 -3.28 -15.97 -7.54
CA ALA A 175 -4.64 -15.94 -7.03
C ALA A 175 -4.66 -16.57 -5.63
N ASP A 176 -5.22 -15.86 -4.68
CA ASP A 176 -5.23 -16.26 -3.28
C ASP A 176 -6.65 -16.12 -2.70
N PRO A 177 -7.36 -17.24 -2.47
CA PRO A 177 -8.72 -17.19 -1.93
C PRO A 177 -8.79 -16.61 -0.51
N ASP A 178 -7.68 -16.63 0.23
CA ASP A 178 -7.56 -16.13 1.60
C ASP A 178 -6.63 -14.91 1.68
N VAL A 179 -6.61 -14.08 0.64
CA VAL A 179 -5.75 -12.89 0.56
C VAL A 179 -5.90 -11.95 1.74
N MET A 180 -7.09 -11.86 2.34
CA MET A 180 -7.32 -11.03 3.53
C MET A 180 -6.56 -11.56 4.75
N ALA A 181 -6.40 -12.87 4.92
CA ALA A 181 -5.57 -13.44 5.97
C ALA A 181 -4.09 -13.02 5.81
N ALA A 182 -3.58 -12.97 4.56
CA ALA A 182 -2.26 -12.44 4.27
C ALA A 182 -2.15 -10.93 4.56
N LYS A 183 -3.18 -10.15 4.22
CA LYS A 183 -3.22 -8.70 4.50
C LYS A 183 -3.26 -8.42 6.02
N TYR A 184 -4.00 -9.21 6.81
CA TYR A 184 -3.98 -9.09 8.27
C TYR A 184 -2.63 -9.49 8.87
N GLY A 185 -1.98 -10.54 8.35
CA GLY A 185 -0.59 -10.88 8.74
C GLY A 185 0.37 -9.73 8.45
N LYS A 186 0.27 -9.13 7.26
CA LYS A 186 1.07 -7.95 6.92
C LYS A 186 0.71 -6.72 7.75
N LEU A 187 -0.55 -6.54 8.16
CA LEU A 187 -0.95 -5.46 9.06
C LEU A 187 -0.17 -5.56 10.38
N LEU A 188 -0.05 -6.75 10.98
CA LEU A 188 0.72 -6.96 12.20
C LEU A 188 2.19 -6.56 12.02
N THR A 189 2.82 -6.93 10.92
CA THR A 189 4.18 -6.48 10.58
C THR A 189 4.26 -4.96 10.42
N ASN A 190 3.24 -4.34 9.83
CA ASN A 190 3.21 -2.90 9.58
C ASN A 190 2.95 -2.05 10.85
N LEU A 191 2.62 -2.66 12.00
CA LEU A 191 2.52 -1.93 13.27
C LEU A 191 3.86 -1.28 13.67
N ALA A 192 4.97 -1.90 13.27
CA ALA A 192 6.32 -1.35 13.44
C ALA A 192 6.56 -0.04 12.66
N ASN A 193 5.75 0.26 11.64
CA ASN A 193 5.96 1.46 10.83
C ASN A 193 5.79 2.76 11.62
N ALA A 194 4.93 2.78 12.63
CA ALA A 194 4.78 3.93 13.51
C ALA A 194 6.01 4.09 14.41
N VAL A 195 6.54 2.99 14.94
CA VAL A 195 7.79 3.01 15.76
C VAL A 195 8.94 3.56 14.92
N ASP A 196 9.14 3.02 13.70
CA ASP A 196 10.16 3.50 12.76
C ASP A 196 10.01 5.00 12.44
N ALA A 197 8.79 5.47 12.25
CA ALA A 197 8.52 6.88 11.99
C ALA A 197 8.82 7.77 13.20
N ILE A 198 8.52 7.32 14.41
CA ILE A 198 8.62 8.11 15.64
C ILE A 198 10.07 8.18 16.15
N CYS A 199 10.70 7.02 16.38
CA CYS A 199 12.02 6.92 17.01
C CYS A 199 13.08 6.21 16.16
N GLY A 200 12.69 5.58 15.05
CA GLY A 200 13.56 4.71 14.27
C GLY A 200 13.69 3.31 14.87
N LEU A 201 14.00 2.32 14.03
CA LEU A 201 14.17 0.94 14.49
C LEU A 201 15.50 0.66 15.21
N ASP A 202 16.43 1.63 15.14
CA ASP A 202 17.72 1.58 15.87
C ASP A 202 17.60 2.14 17.30
N ASP A 203 16.46 2.72 17.68
CA ASP A 203 16.20 3.18 19.05
C ASP A 203 16.22 1.98 20.01
N PRO A 204 16.87 2.07 21.20
CA PRO A 204 16.97 0.95 22.15
C PRO A 204 15.61 0.37 22.60
N ASP A 205 14.56 1.18 22.64
CA ASP A 205 13.22 0.78 23.06
C ASP A 205 12.34 0.31 21.90
N ALA A 206 12.78 0.50 20.64
CA ALA A 206 12.01 0.12 19.46
C ALA A 206 11.60 -1.38 19.45
N PRO A 207 12.48 -2.36 19.77
CA PRO A 207 12.09 -3.77 19.77
C PRO A 207 10.95 -4.04 20.76
N ARG A 208 10.98 -3.42 21.95
CA ARG A 208 9.95 -3.58 22.98
C ARG A 208 8.62 -2.98 22.55
N LEU A 209 8.65 -1.80 21.91
CA LEU A 209 7.44 -1.16 21.37
C LEU A 209 6.81 -1.99 20.24
N VAL A 210 7.62 -2.53 19.33
CA VAL A 210 7.16 -3.39 18.23
C VAL A 210 6.56 -4.68 18.78
N GLU A 211 7.20 -5.31 19.74
CA GLU A 211 6.70 -6.54 20.39
C GLU A 211 5.34 -6.28 21.07
N ALA A 212 5.24 -5.22 21.86
CA ALA A 212 4.02 -4.86 22.58
C ALA A 212 2.87 -4.52 21.60
N ALA A 213 3.12 -3.71 20.58
CA ALA A 213 2.12 -3.36 19.56
C ALA A 213 1.63 -4.62 18.81
N THR A 214 2.55 -5.53 18.48
CA THR A 214 2.23 -6.77 17.78
C THR A 214 1.44 -7.74 18.67
N ALA A 215 1.79 -7.85 19.97
CA ALA A 215 1.05 -8.64 20.94
C ALA A 215 -0.40 -8.17 21.11
N GLU A 216 -0.62 -6.85 21.21
CA GLU A 216 -1.97 -6.28 21.18
C GLU A 216 -2.71 -6.64 19.90
N GLY A 217 -2.04 -6.51 18.74
CA GLY A 217 -2.60 -6.87 17.44
C GLY A 217 -3.06 -8.33 17.38
N HIS A 218 -2.23 -9.27 17.82
CA HIS A 218 -2.60 -10.68 17.90
C HIS A 218 -3.80 -10.94 18.82
N ALA A 219 -3.82 -10.34 20.01
CA ALA A 219 -4.92 -10.48 20.95
C ALA A 219 -6.24 -9.96 20.37
N VAL A 220 -6.20 -8.82 19.70
CA VAL A 220 -7.35 -8.19 19.04
C VAL A 220 -7.88 -9.07 17.91
N LEU A 221 -7.01 -9.53 17.00
CA LEU A 221 -7.44 -10.37 15.87
C LEU A 221 -8.02 -11.70 16.36
N ALA A 222 -7.43 -12.30 17.40
CA ALA A 222 -7.97 -13.53 18.02
C ALA A 222 -9.36 -13.29 18.61
N ALA A 223 -9.56 -12.19 19.35
CA ALA A 223 -10.87 -11.85 19.94
C ALA A 223 -11.92 -11.53 18.86
N ALA A 224 -11.50 -10.97 17.72
CA ALA A 224 -12.35 -10.70 16.58
C ALA A 224 -12.64 -11.92 15.69
N GLY A 225 -12.01 -13.07 15.96
CA GLY A 225 -12.12 -14.26 15.11
C GLY A 225 -11.52 -14.08 13.72
N ILE A 226 -10.56 -13.15 13.59
CA ILE A 226 -9.91 -12.83 12.31
C ILE A 226 -8.64 -13.68 12.18
N THR A 227 -8.57 -14.46 11.10
CA THR A 227 -7.36 -15.20 10.75
C THR A 227 -6.33 -14.26 10.12
N ALA A 228 -5.11 -14.29 10.64
CA ALA A 228 -3.95 -13.66 10.04
C ALA A 228 -2.90 -14.72 9.71
N ARG A 229 -2.27 -14.65 8.54
CA ARG A 229 -1.11 -15.49 8.25
C ARG A 229 0.04 -15.13 9.17
N THR A 230 0.86 -16.12 9.49
CA THR A 230 2.01 -15.94 10.38
C THR A 230 3.13 -15.17 9.68
N GLY A 231 4.06 -14.63 10.48
CA GLY A 231 5.28 -14.04 9.94
C GLY A 231 6.13 -15.04 9.14
N ASP A 232 6.06 -16.32 9.46
CA ASP A 232 6.73 -17.38 8.70
C ASP A 232 6.09 -17.58 7.32
N ASP A 233 4.77 -17.56 7.19
CA ASP A 233 4.08 -17.62 5.89
C ASP A 233 4.50 -16.44 4.98
N ASP A 234 4.57 -15.25 5.55
CA ASP A 234 5.00 -14.03 4.85
C ASP A 234 6.49 -14.12 4.48
N ARG A 235 7.35 -14.62 5.36
CA ARG A 235 8.76 -14.86 5.08
C ARG A 235 8.94 -15.84 3.93
N VAL A 236 8.29 -16.98 3.96
CA VAL A 236 8.32 -17.99 2.88
C VAL A 236 7.83 -17.39 1.56
N ARG A 237 6.78 -16.54 1.61
CA ARG A 237 6.24 -15.90 0.39
C ARG A 237 7.20 -14.90 -0.25
N ARG A 238 8.11 -14.30 0.52
CA ARG A 238 9.12 -13.34 0.04
C ARG A 238 10.45 -13.96 -0.30
N GLU A 239 10.79 -15.06 0.36
CA GLU A 239 12.12 -15.67 0.30
C GLU A 239 12.50 -16.03 -1.15
N GLY A 240 13.69 -15.61 -1.58
CA GLY A 240 14.17 -15.78 -2.94
C GLY A 240 13.46 -14.95 -4.01
N ILE A 241 12.44 -14.15 -3.63
CA ILE A 241 11.67 -13.30 -4.56
C ILE A 241 12.05 -11.83 -4.37
N ILE A 242 11.97 -11.34 -3.13
CA ILE A 242 12.28 -9.95 -2.82
C ILE A 242 13.77 -9.81 -2.50
N THR A 243 14.48 -9.11 -3.36
CA THR A 243 15.90 -8.79 -3.17
C THR A 243 16.09 -7.29 -3.35
N GLU A 244 16.10 -6.56 -2.23
CA GLU A 244 16.32 -5.12 -2.26
C GLU A 244 17.80 -4.83 -2.58
N ARG A 245 18.02 -3.94 -3.55
CA ARG A 245 19.33 -3.50 -4.02
C ARG A 245 19.32 -1.97 -4.16
N PRO A 246 20.49 -1.31 -4.03
CA PRO A 246 20.59 0.13 -4.28
C PRO A 246 20.12 0.51 -5.69
N VAL A 247 19.43 1.63 -5.80
CA VAL A 247 19.03 2.25 -7.08
C VAL A 247 19.82 3.55 -7.22
N ALA A 248 20.53 3.73 -8.33
CA ALA A 248 21.42 4.87 -8.56
C ALA A 248 22.38 5.15 -7.38
N GLY A 249 22.86 4.11 -6.70
CA GLY A 249 23.75 4.21 -5.55
C GLY A 249 23.08 4.53 -4.22
N ALA A 250 21.78 4.79 -4.20
CA ALA A 250 21.01 5.05 -2.98
C ALA A 250 20.29 3.79 -2.49
N THR A 251 20.38 3.51 -1.19
CA THR A 251 19.62 2.44 -0.53
C THR A 251 18.30 3.03 -0.01
N ARG A 252 17.21 2.29 -0.22
CA ARG A 252 15.90 2.62 0.33
C ARG A 252 15.98 2.76 1.85
N ARG A 253 15.36 3.80 2.40
CA ARG A 253 15.35 4.07 3.85
C ARG A 253 13.95 4.09 4.42
N GLY A 254 13.83 3.48 5.59
CA GLY A 254 12.66 3.53 6.44
C GLY A 254 11.40 2.89 5.85
N SER A 255 10.40 2.80 6.69
CA SER A 255 9.05 2.32 6.35
C SER A 255 8.25 3.34 5.52
N SER A 256 7.08 2.95 5.03
CA SER A 256 6.16 3.88 4.34
C SER A 256 5.72 5.06 5.23
N SER A 257 5.64 4.84 6.55
CA SER A 257 5.33 5.88 7.54
C SER A 257 6.49 6.85 7.71
N TRP A 258 7.71 6.34 7.86
CA TRP A 258 8.93 7.13 7.89
C TRP A 258 9.06 8.02 6.64
N GLN A 259 8.84 7.43 5.45
CA GLN A 259 8.86 8.15 4.18
C GLN A 259 7.80 9.25 4.09
N SER A 260 6.63 9.05 4.72
CA SER A 260 5.57 10.07 4.75
C SER A 260 5.99 11.29 5.57
N LEU A 261 6.61 11.11 6.74
CA LEU A 261 7.19 12.22 7.53
C LEU A 261 8.33 12.90 6.77
N ARG A 262 9.24 12.12 6.18
CA ARG A 262 10.36 12.66 5.40
C ARG A 262 9.91 13.57 4.24
N ARG A 263 8.79 13.26 3.61
CA ARG A 263 8.20 14.10 2.53
C ARG A 263 7.45 15.33 3.05
N GLY A 264 7.22 15.44 4.34
CA GLY A 264 6.42 16.53 4.90
C GLY A 264 4.97 16.54 4.38
N SER A 265 4.37 15.36 4.17
CA SER A 265 3.04 15.23 3.55
C SER A 265 1.89 15.70 4.46
N GLY A 266 2.17 16.09 5.70
CA GLY A 266 1.18 16.52 6.70
C GLY A 266 0.24 15.41 7.18
N SER A 267 0.44 14.17 6.73
CA SER A 267 -0.38 13.02 7.08
C SER A 267 0.39 11.70 6.99
N ILE A 268 -0.03 10.73 7.80
CA ILE A 268 0.55 9.40 7.91
C ILE A 268 -0.56 8.35 7.98
N GLU A 269 -0.29 7.10 7.59
CA GLU A 269 -1.31 6.04 7.61
C GLU A 269 -1.43 5.31 8.96
N ALA A 270 -0.87 5.84 10.05
CA ALA A 270 -0.92 5.22 11.38
C ALA A 270 -2.36 4.88 11.82
N ARG A 271 -3.34 5.75 11.47
CA ARG A 271 -4.78 5.51 11.73
C ARG A 271 -5.32 4.26 11.02
N TYR A 272 -4.75 3.87 9.88
CA TYR A 272 -5.20 2.72 9.08
C TYR A 272 -4.33 1.47 9.30
N LEU A 273 -3.29 1.60 10.14
CA LEU A 273 -2.43 0.52 10.60
C LEU A 273 -2.65 0.27 12.09
N ASN A 274 -1.97 0.98 12.97
CA ASN A 274 -2.15 0.87 14.43
C ASN A 274 -3.60 1.18 14.83
N GLY A 275 -4.22 2.21 14.23
CA GLY A 275 -5.61 2.59 14.47
C GLY A 275 -6.63 1.54 14.05
N GLU A 276 -6.33 0.65 13.11
CA GLU A 276 -7.19 -0.50 12.80
C GLU A 276 -7.25 -1.46 14.00
N ILE A 277 -6.10 -1.72 14.63
CA ILE A 277 -6.02 -2.54 15.85
C ILE A 277 -6.77 -1.86 17.00
N VAL A 278 -6.63 -0.55 17.15
CA VAL A 278 -7.36 0.23 18.17
C VAL A 278 -8.87 0.13 17.96
N ALA A 279 -9.35 0.30 16.74
CA ALA A 279 -10.77 0.23 16.41
C ALA A 279 -11.38 -1.17 16.66
N LEU A 280 -10.66 -2.23 16.22
CA LEU A 280 -11.07 -3.61 16.48
C LEU A 280 -11.00 -3.94 17.97
N GLY A 281 -9.95 -3.48 18.68
CA GLY A 281 -9.81 -3.64 20.13
C GLY A 281 -10.98 -3.06 20.87
N ALA A 282 -11.40 -1.82 20.55
CA ALA A 282 -12.57 -1.19 21.13
C ALA A 282 -13.85 -1.99 20.88
N ALA A 283 -14.04 -2.51 19.64
CA ALA A 283 -15.21 -3.31 19.29
C ALA A 283 -15.29 -4.64 20.07
N HIS A 284 -14.15 -5.24 20.39
CA HIS A 284 -14.06 -6.53 21.06
C HIS A 284 -13.64 -6.43 22.54
N ARG A 285 -13.57 -5.21 23.11
CA ARG A 285 -13.20 -4.92 24.52
C ARG A 285 -11.80 -5.42 24.90
N ILE A 286 -10.86 -5.35 23.98
CA ILE A 286 -9.44 -5.61 24.18
C ILE A 286 -8.72 -4.26 24.27
N ALA A 287 -7.95 -4.06 25.33
CA ALA A 287 -7.14 -2.85 25.49
C ALA A 287 -5.96 -2.84 24.51
N THR A 288 -5.69 -1.67 23.93
CA THR A 288 -4.61 -1.46 22.95
C THR A 288 -3.84 -0.18 23.27
N PRO A 289 -3.29 -0.01 24.49
CA PRO A 289 -2.65 1.23 24.90
C PRO A 289 -1.44 1.59 24.02
N VAL A 290 -0.61 0.62 23.66
CA VAL A 290 0.59 0.87 22.85
C VAL A 290 0.23 1.31 21.43
N ASN A 291 -0.66 0.58 20.75
CA ASN A 291 -1.11 0.99 19.41
C ASN A 291 -1.85 2.33 19.42
N THR A 292 -2.59 2.64 20.49
CA THR A 292 -3.26 3.95 20.66
C THR A 292 -2.25 5.08 20.75
N GLU A 293 -1.20 4.92 21.56
CA GLU A 293 -0.16 5.92 21.74
C GLU A 293 0.69 6.07 20.47
N LEU A 294 1.12 4.98 19.85
CA LEU A 294 1.87 5.01 18.58
C LEU A 294 1.09 5.74 17.48
N MET A 295 -0.21 5.45 17.34
CA MET A 295 -1.07 6.15 16.38
C MET A 295 -1.13 7.65 16.66
N ARG A 296 -1.40 8.02 17.92
CA ARG A 296 -1.53 9.41 18.35
C ARG A 296 -0.27 10.22 18.07
N VAL A 297 0.88 9.70 18.51
CA VAL A 297 2.17 10.39 18.36
C VAL A 297 2.59 10.51 16.89
N ALA A 298 2.40 9.44 16.10
CA ALA A 298 2.72 9.49 14.66
C ALA A 298 1.85 10.51 13.91
N GLU A 299 0.55 10.63 14.24
CA GLU A 299 -0.34 11.64 13.65
C GLU A 299 0.04 13.06 14.08
N GLU A 300 0.41 13.25 15.35
CA GLU A 300 0.89 14.52 15.87
C GLU A 300 2.17 15.00 15.18
N MET A 301 3.18 14.11 15.03
CA MET A 301 4.41 14.41 14.30
C MET A 301 4.13 14.81 12.84
N ALA A 302 3.23 14.08 12.18
CA ALA A 302 2.86 14.39 10.80
C ALA A 302 2.18 15.75 10.68
N ALA A 303 1.26 16.09 11.60
CA ALA A 303 0.58 17.38 11.63
C ALA A 303 1.53 18.54 11.94
N ALA A 304 2.53 18.32 12.82
CA ALA A 304 3.55 19.29 13.19
C ALA A 304 4.69 19.42 12.13
N GLY A 305 4.72 18.54 11.12
CA GLY A 305 5.80 18.53 10.11
C GLY A 305 7.16 18.10 10.68
N GLU A 306 7.16 17.30 11.74
CA GLU A 306 8.38 16.78 12.35
C GLU A 306 9.11 15.80 11.42
N GLN A 307 10.43 15.74 11.57
CA GLN A 307 11.25 14.79 10.84
C GLN A 307 11.09 13.38 11.42
N PRO A 308 11.21 12.31 10.61
CA PRO A 308 11.17 10.95 11.12
C PRO A 308 12.34 10.69 12.08
N ALA A 309 12.13 9.78 13.05
CA ALA A 309 13.08 9.37 14.06
C ALA A 309 13.62 10.56 14.91
N SER A 310 12.76 11.52 15.22
CA SER A 310 13.13 12.73 15.99
C SER A 310 12.70 12.68 17.45
N ARG A 311 11.96 11.65 17.87
CA ARG A 311 11.55 11.42 19.26
C ARG A 311 12.20 10.16 19.85
N SER A 312 12.18 10.01 21.17
CA SER A 312 12.71 8.81 21.85
C SER A 312 11.62 7.75 22.04
N GLY A 313 11.98 6.48 21.88
CA GLY A 313 11.12 5.34 22.21
C GLY A 313 10.77 5.26 23.70
N ALA A 314 11.67 5.74 24.57
CA ALA A 314 11.46 5.79 26.02
C ALA A 314 10.23 6.65 26.42
N ASP A 315 9.87 7.66 25.63
CA ASP A 315 8.74 8.54 25.90
C ASP A 315 7.38 7.87 25.61
N LEU A 316 7.39 6.67 25.01
CA LEU A 316 6.20 5.92 24.58
C LEU A 316 5.91 4.70 25.49
N LEU A 317 6.78 4.42 26.45
CA LEU A 317 6.69 3.32 27.43
C LEU A 317 6.22 3.83 28.77
#